data_e6d0b720633625cd1f47748aa18a883a
#
_entry.id   e6d0b720633625cd1f47748aa18a883a
#
_cell.length_a   1.000
_cell.length_b   1.000
_cell.length_c   1.000
_cell.angle_alpha   90.00
_cell.angle_beta   90.00
_cell.angle_gamma   90.00
#
_symmetry.space_group_name_H-M   'P 1'
#
loop_
_entity.id
_entity.type
_entity.pdbx_description
1 polymer ?
#
loop_
_entity_poly.entity_id
_entity_poly.type
_entity_poly.pdbx_seq_one_letter_code
_entity_poly.pdbx_strand_id
1 'polypeptide(L)'
;MSKKEVIKSIRDLSQQVMPVGAQVILFGSQARNEAHTESDWDILILLNKKEKVNNQDFDEVAFPLVELGWKLGTMINPIIYSKDDWEKRDFTPFYKNVKQDGILLWH
;
A
#
# COMPACT_ATOMS: atom_id res chain seq x y z
N MET A 1 4.55 -10.11 16.21
CA MET A 1 3.89 -8.82 16.17
C MET A 1 2.45 -9.00 15.69
N SER A 2 1.50 -8.33 16.31
CA SER A 2 0.09 -8.49 15.96
C SER A 2 -0.25 -7.74 14.67
N LYS A 3 -1.35 -8.12 14.04
CA LYS A 3 -1.86 -7.43 12.85
C LYS A 3 -2.11 -5.95 13.13
N LYS A 4 -2.67 -5.61 14.29
CA LYS A 4 -2.91 -4.22 14.70
C LYS A 4 -1.61 -3.43 14.79
N GLU A 5 -0.55 -4.03 15.29
CA GLU A 5 0.75 -3.36 15.42
C GLU A 5 1.38 -3.10 14.06
N VAL A 6 1.27 -4.03 13.12
CA VAL A 6 1.76 -3.83 11.76
C VAL A 6 0.99 -2.70 11.07
N ILE A 7 -0.34 -2.70 11.17
CA ILE A 7 -1.19 -1.65 10.58
C ILE A 7 -0.84 -0.29 11.18
N LYS A 8 -0.68 -0.22 12.51
CA LYS A 8 -0.31 1.05 13.17
C LYS A 8 1.04 1.55 12.67
N SER A 9 2.02 0.65 12.55
CA SER A 9 3.35 1.01 12.06
C SER A 9 3.30 1.54 10.62
N ILE A 10 2.47 0.92 9.75
CA ILE A 10 2.29 1.38 8.38
C ILE A 10 1.65 2.77 8.36
N ARG A 11 0.62 3.00 9.18
CA ARG A 11 -0.03 4.31 9.28
C ARG A 11 0.94 5.39 9.77
N ASP A 12 1.70 5.09 10.81
CA ASP A 12 2.64 6.05 11.40
C ASP A 12 3.72 6.44 10.37
N LEU A 13 4.26 5.47 9.65
CA LEU A 13 5.25 5.76 8.62
C LEU A 13 4.62 6.53 7.45
N SER A 14 3.41 6.16 7.04
CA SER A 14 2.70 6.85 5.96
C SER A 14 2.52 8.34 6.28
N GLN A 15 2.19 8.65 7.53
CA GLN A 15 2.07 10.04 7.98
C GLN A 15 3.37 10.83 7.79
N GLN A 16 4.51 10.16 7.88
CA GLN A 16 5.81 10.80 7.76
C GLN A 16 6.28 10.97 6.31
N VAL A 17 5.97 10.00 5.44
CA VAL A 17 6.58 9.94 4.11
C VAL A 17 5.62 10.25 2.96
N MET A 18 4.31 10.12 3.16
CA MET A 18 3.36 10.30 2.06
C MET A 18 3.10 11.78 1.77
N PRO A 19 3.10 12.16 0.47
CA PRO A 19 2.73 13.52 0.09
C PRO A 19 1.23 13.75 0.24
N VAL A 20 0.85 15.02 0.23
CA VAL A 20 -0.56 15.45 0.34
C VAL A 20 -1.39 14.80 -0.77
N GLY A 21 -2.55 14.28 -0.41
CA GLY A 21 -3.48 13.66 -1.34
C GLY A 21 -3.20 12.21 -1.68
N ALA A 22 -2.13 11.62 -1.14
CA ALA A 22 -1.84 10.21 -1.35
C ALA A 22 -2.79 9.33 -0.54
N GLN A 23 -2.95 8.08 -0.97
CA GLN A 23 -3.71 7.06 -0.25
C GLN A 23 -2.87 5.80 -0.09
N VAL A 24 -3.04 5.12 1.05
CA VAL A 24 -2.37 3.86 1.35
C VAL A 24 -3.46 2.82 1.64
N ILE A 25 -3.50 1.77 0.83
CA ILE A 25 -4.59 0.77 0.84
C ILE A 25 -3.99 -0.61 1.06
N LEU A 26 -4.55 -1.33 2.04
CA LEU A 26 -4.22 -2.74 2.26
C LEU A 26 -5.11 -3.59 1.36
N PHE A 27 -4.51 -4.53 0.63
CA PHE A 27 -5.28 -5.48 -0.18
C PHE A 27 -4.72 -6.89 0.01
N GLY A 28 -5.23 -7.85 -0.77
CA GLY A 28 -4.75 -9.23 -0.69
C GLY A 28 -5.25 -9.98 0.54
N SER A 29 -4.56 -11.06 0.91
CA SER A 29 -5.01 -11.96 1.97
C SER A 29 -5.16 -11.28 3.34
N GLN A 30 -4.29 -10.33 3.66
CA GLN A 30 -4.39 -9.58 4.93
C GLN A 30 -5.68 -8.76 4.99
N ALA A 31 -6.10 -8.17 3.87
CA ALA A 31 -7.34 -7.39 3.81
C ALA A 31 -8.58 -8.30 3.93
N ARG A 32 -8.52 -9.51 3.38
CA ARG A 32 -9.62 -10.46 3.42
C ARG A 32 -9.69 -11.31 4.69
N ASN A 33 -8.76 -11.11 5.62
CA ASN A 33 -8.66 -11.92 6.84
C ASN A 33 -8.40 -13.41 6.55
N GLU A 34 -7.73 -13.71 5.43
CA GLU A 34 -7.38 -15.07 5.03
C GLU A 34 -5.89 -15.37 5.27
N ALA A 35 -5.17 -14.39 5.82
CA ALA A 35 -3.73 -14.48 6.03
C ALA A 35 -3.40 -15.40 7.21
N HIS A 36 -2.25 -16.05 7.11
CA HIS A 36 -1.59 -16.73 8.23
C HIS A 36 -0.36 -15.91 8.66
N THR A 37 0.35 -16.37 9.69
CA THR A 37 1.43 -15.60 10.32
C THR A 37 2.57 -15.20 9.36
N GLU A 38 2.78 -15.96 8.30
CA GLU A 38 3.85 -15.70 7.33
C GLU A 38 3.36 -15.02 6.06
N SER A 39 2.08 -14.62 6.00
CA SER A 39 1.53 -13.96 4.81
C SER A 39 2.13 -12.57 4.63
N ASP A 40 2.41 -12.23 3.37
CA ASP A 40 2.89 -10.91 2.99
C ASP A 40 1.81 -9.85 3.19
N TRP A 41 2.26 -8.61 3.33
CA TRP A 41 1.39 -7.44 3.42
C TRP A 41 1.40 -6.70 2.08
N ASP A 42 0.30 -6.81 1.36
CA ASP A 42 0.16 -6.17 0.03
C ASP A 42 -0.42 -4.77 0.20
N ILE A 43 0.35 -3.77 -0.20
CA ILE A 43 0.00 -2.36 -0.02
C ILE A 43 -0.04 -1.67 -1.38
N LEU A 44 -1.14 -0.95 -1.63
CA LEU A 44 -1.26 -0.09 -2.80
C LEU A 44 -1.14 1.36 -2.36
N ILE A 45 -0.22 2.08 -2.99
CA ILE A 45 -0.04 3.51 -2.77
C ILE A 45 -0.52 4.25 -4.00
N LEU A 46 -1.45 5.18 -3.82
CA LEU A 46 -1.94 6.04 -4.90
C LEU A 46 -1.43 7.45 -4.67
N LEU A 47 -0.66 7.97 -5.61
CA LEU A 47 -0.13 9.32 -5.54
C LEU A 47 -1.04 10.29 -6.29
N ASN A 48 -1.23 11.48 -5.71
CA ASN A 48 -2.09 12.51 -6.29
C ASN A 48 -1.36 13.27 -7.38
N LYS A 49 -1.15 12.61 -8.51
CA LYS A 49 -0.52 13.22 -9.70
C LYS A 49 -1.11 12.58 -10.96
N LYS A 50 -0.96 13.28 -12.08
CA LYS A 50 -1.46 12.80 -13.38
C LYS A 50 -0.47 11.90 -14.09
N GLU A 51 0.82 12.22 -14.00
CA GLU A 51 1.86 11.46 -14.65
C GLU A 51 2.02 10.09 -14.00
N LYS A 52 2.50 9.12 -14.76
CA LYS A 52 2.84 7.82 -14.21
C LYS A 52 3.94 7.96 -13.16
N VAL A 53 3.90 7.08 -12.17
CA VAL A 53 4.94 7.04 -11.13
C VAL A 53 6.28 6.63 -11.75
N ASN A 54 7.35 7.08 -11.13
CA ASN A 54 8.72 6.82 -11.58
C ASN A 54 9.56 6.21 -10.44
N ASN A 55 10.84 5.94 -10.73
CA ASN A 55 11.74 5.34 -9.75
C ASN A 55 11.95 6.22 -8.51
N GLN A 56 11.95 7.53 -8.68
CA GLN A 56 12.08 8.45 -7.56
C GLN A 56 10.86 8.36 -6.64
N ASP A 57 9.66 8.26 -7.21
CA ASP A 57 8.44 8.06 -6.43
C ASP A 57 8.54 6.77 -5.60
N PHE A 58 9.01 5.69 -6.21
CA PHE A 58 9.20 4.43 -5.48
C PHE A 58 10.16 4.61 -4.32
N ASP A 59 11.30 5.24 -4.55
CA ASP A 59 12.31 5.43 -3.50
C ASP A 59 11.78 6.28 -2.34
N GLU A 60 10.95 7.27 -2.62
CA GLU A 60 10.46 8.21 -1.61
C GLU A 60 9.29 7.65 -0.80
N VAL A 61 8.38 6.90 -1.42
CA VAL A 61 7.13 6.50 -0.75
C VAL A 61 6.96 4.99 -0.56
N ALA A 62 7.52 4.18 -1.44
CA ALA A 62 7.35 2.73 -1.39
C ALA A 62 8.47 2.03 -0.63
N PHE A 63 9.71 2.36 -0.95
CA PHE A 63 10.87 1.73 -0.31
C PHE A 63 10.86 1.87 1.21
N PRO A 64 10.47 3.01 1.80
CA PRO A 64 10.36 3.09 3.27
C PRO A 64 9.45 2.03 3.88
N LEU A 65 8.38 1.62 3.17
CA LEU A 65 7.51 0.54 3.64
C LEU A 65 8.17 -0.83 3.54
N VAL A 66 8.98 -1.05 2.50
CA VAL A 66 9.77 -2.28 2.39
C VAL A 66 10.73 -2.40 3.58
N GLU A 67 11.44 -1.32 3.89
CA GLU A 67 12.35 -1.27 5.04
C GLU A 67 11.61 -1.49 6.36
N LEU A 68 10.43 -0.93 6.49
CA LEU A 68 9.60 -1.14 7.68
C LEU A 68 9.30 -2.62 7.87
N GLY A 69 8.95 -3.32 6.79
CA GLY A 69 8.72 -4.76 6.84
C GLY A 69 9.94 -5.51 7.39
N TRP A 70 11.12 -5.18 6.91
CA TRP A 70 12.35 -5.80 7.39
C TRP A 70 12.55 -5.57 8.89
N LYS A 71 12.25 -4.38 9.38
CA LYS A 71 12.35 -4.07 10.82
C LYS A 71 11.33 -4.85 11.64
N LEU A 72 10.14 -5.09 11.09
CA LEU A 72 9.07 -5.79 11.77
C LEU A 72 9.14 -7.31 11.63
N GLY A 73 10.10 -7.82 10.84
CA GLY A 73 10.23 -9.25 10.60
C GLY A 73 9.15 -9.81 9.69
N THR A 74 8.62 -9.00 8.78
CA THR A 74 7.60 -9.43 7.82
C THR A 74 7.93 -8.86 6.44
N MET A 75 7.17 -9.28 5.43
CA MET A 75 7.35 -8.79 4.07
C MET A 75 6.22 -7.81 3.73
N ILE A 76 6.56 -6.56 3.43
CA ILE A 76 5.61 -5.57 2.93
C ILE A 76 5.92 -5.35 1.45
N ASN A 77 4.94 -5.57 0.60
CA ASN A 77 5.06 -5.46 -0.85
C ASN A 77 4.26 -4.26 -1.35
N PRO A 78 4.88 -3.09 -1.50
CA PRO A 78 4.16 -1.92 -2.00
C PRO A 78 4.09 -1.92 -3.53
N ILE A 79 2.94 -1.54 -4.04
CA ILE A 79 2.70 -1.24 -5.46
C ILE A 79 2.26 0.21 -5.52
N ILE A 80 2.81 0.98 -6.45
CA ILE A 80 2.46 2.40 -6.59
C ILE A 80 1.88 2.71 -7.97
N TYR A 81 0.85 3.57 -7.95
CA TYR A 81 0.27 4.15 -9.16
C TYR A 81 -0.03 5.62 -8.88
N SER A 82 -0.06 6.44 -9.94
CA SER A 82 -0.75 7.72 -9.83
C SER A 82 -2.26 7.46 -9.79
N LYS A 83 -3.02 8.33 -9.15
CA LYS A 83 -4.50 8.19 -9.12
C LYS A 83 -5.08 8.17 -10.53
N ASP A 84 -4.54 8.99 -11.42
CA ASP A 84 -4.99 9.08 -12.79
C ASP A 84 -4.76 7.76 -13.54
N ASP A 85 -3.56 7.21 -13.44
CA ASP A 85 -3.23 5.92 -14.06
C ASP A 85 -4.05 4.78 -13.46
N TRP A 86 -4.26 4.79 -12.14
CA TRP A 86 -5.07 3.79 -11.45
C TRP A 86 -6.50 3.76 -11.98
N GLU A 87 -7.15 4.91 -12.10
CA GLU A 87 -8.53 5.00 -12.58
C GLU A 87 -8.68 4.52 -14.04
N LYS A 88 -7.65 4.67 -14.86
CA LYS A 88 -7.64 4.14 -16.23
C LYS A 88 -7.59 2.62 -16.29
N ARG A 89 -7.30 1.96 -15.17
CA ARG A 89 -7.22 0.50 -15.07
C ARG A 89 -8.47 -0.12 -14.49
N ASP A 90 -9.59 0.59 -14.46
CA ASP A 90 -10.84 0.18 -13.82
C ASP A 90 -11.45 -1.11 -14.42
N PHE A 91 -11.03 -1.48 -15.62
CA PHE A 91 -11.47 -2.71 -16.29
C PHE A 91 -10.70 -3.97 -15.85
N THR A 92 -9.62 -3.81 -15.08
CA THR A 92 -8.76 -4.93 -14.71
C THR A 92 -9.31 -5.69 -13.49
N PRO A 93 -9.04 -7.01 -13.39
CA PRO A 93 -9.39 -7.76 -12.19
C PRO A 93 -8.74 -7.21 -10.92
N PHE A 94 -7.49 -6.74 -11.01
CA PHE A 94 -6.79 -6.17 -9.87
C PHE A 94 -7.53 -4.96 -9.31
N TYR A 95 -7.92 -4.02 -10.17
CA TYR A 95 -8.68 -2.85 -9.76
C TYR A 95 -9.97 -3.26 -9.04
N LYS A 96 -10.71 -4.20 -9.63
CA LYS A 96 -11.99 -4.67 -9.07
C LYS A 96 -11.80 -5.33 -7.71
N ASN A 97 -10.75 -6.14 -7.56
CA ASN A 97 -10.45 -6.82 -6.29
C ASN A 97 -10.11 -5.81 -5.19
N VAL A 98 -9.32 -4.79 -5.52
CA VAL A 98 -8.98 -3.75 -4.55
C VAL A 98 -10.22 -2.94 -4.16
N LYS A 99 -11.09 -2.62 -5.11
CA LYS A 99 -12.36 -1.92 -4.81
C LYS A 99 -13.24 -2.74 -3.88
N GLN A 100 -13.27 -4.05 -4.05
CA GLN A 100 -14.10 -4.93 -3.24
C GLN A 100 -13.54 -5.16 -1.84
N ASP A 101 -12.25 -5.47 -1.74
CA ASP A 101 -11.63 -5.97 -0.51
C ASP A 101 -10.66 -4.98 0.14
N GLY A 102 -10.24 -3.94 -0.56
CA GLY A 102 -9.23 -3.02 -0.08
C GLY A 102 -9.66 -2.26 1.17
N ILE A 103 -8.72 -2.06 2.08
CA ILE A 103 -8.93 -1.31 3.32
C ILE A 103 -8.04 -0.08 3.28
N LEU A 104 -8.65 1.10 3.34
CA LEU A 104 -7.91 2.36 3.37
C LEU A 104 -7.21 2.49 4.72
N LEU A 105 -5.89 2.47 4.73
CA LEU A 105 -5.09 2.59 5.94
C LEU A 105 -4.74 4.03 6.26
N TRP A 106 -4.54 4.85 5.23
CA TRP A 106 -4.11 6.24 5.40
C TRP A 106 -4.51 7.07 4.18
N HIS A 107 -4.84 8.36 4.43
CA HIS A 107 -5.12 9.35 3.38
C HIS A 107 -4.86 10.78 3.84
#